data_4f1bdc9b505481ceb27ba3156f92298d
#
_entry.id   4f1bdc9b505481ceb27ba3156f92298d
#
_cell.length_a   1.000
_cell.length_b   1.000
_cell.length_c   1.000
_cell.angle_alpha   90.00
_cell.angle_beta   90.00
_cell.angle_gamma   90.00
#
_symmetry.space_group_name_H-M   'P 1'
#
loop_
_entity.id
_entity.type
_entity.pdbx_description
1 polymer ?
#
loop_
_entity_poly.entity_id
_entity_poly.type
_entity_poly.pdbx_seq_one_letter_code
_entity_poly.pdbx_strand_id
1 'polypeptide(L)'
;MTGTVRAANREVLVFDVRQPLDLLGNSEIIVGATRIPPKEVLQNPLLIPKDKDSVIYCTCPNDKTSRLVLHRAQAMKLSRVKFLRGGLAAWKAGGYPVERYEKTFHLDTRT
;
A
#
# COMPACT_ATOMS: atom_id res chain seq x y z
N MET A 1 -13.37 9.30 -2.20
CA MET A 1 -12.59 9.20 -1.01
C MET A 1 -11.45 8.24 -1.19
N THR A 2 -10.28 8.79 -1.29
CA THR A 2 -9.12 7.99 -1.61
C THR A 2 -8.54 7.32 -0.39
N GLY A 3 -7.98 6.14 -0.60
CA GLY A 3 -7.25 5.45 0.43
C GLY A 3 -8.09 4.79 1.50
N THR A 4 -9.40 4.72 1.29
CA THR A 4 -10.31 4.20 2.31
C THR A 4 -11.14 3.06 1.77
N VAL A 5 -11.15 1.96 2.50
CA VAL A 5 -11.96 0.80 2.21
C VAL A 5 -12.75 0.46 3.48
N ARG A 6 -14.03 0.16 3.32
CA ARG A 6 -14.83 -0.23 4.46
C ARG A 6 -14.89 -1.74 4.58
N ALA A 7 -14.68 -2.21 5.80
CA ALA A 7 -14.79 -3.63 6.11
C ALA A 7 -15.42 -3.75 7.46
N ALA A 8 -16.54 -4.48 7.55
CA ALA A 8 -17.24 -4.71 8.81
C ALA A 8 -17.51 -3.42 9.57
N ASN A 9 -17.99 -2.41 8.88
CA ASN A 9 -18.36 -1.10 9.44
C ASN A 9 -17.17 -0.30 9.97
N ARG A 10 -15.96 -0.67 9.60
CA ARG A 10 -14.78 0.10 9.99
C ARG A 10 -14.11 0.65 8.75
N GLU A 11 -13.50 1.81 8.92
CA GLU A 11 -12.65 2.36 7.89
C GLU A 11 -11.29 1.69 7.95
N VAL A 12 -10.85 1.19 6.81
CA VAL A 12 -9.52 0.62 6.69
C VAL A 12 -8.82 1.36 5.56
N LEU A 13 -7.68 1.96 5.87
CA LEU A 13 -6.88 2.63 4.85
C LEU A 13 -6.04 1.60 4.12
N VAL A 14 -5.89 1.80 2.81
CA VAL A 14 -5.10 0.89 1.99
C VAL A 14 -4.02 1.68 1.30
N PHE A 15 -2.78 1.21 1.39
CA PHE A 15 -1.63 1.89 0.81
C PHE A 15 -0.88 0.99 -0.13
N ASP A 16 -0.62 1.50 -1.33
CA ASP A 16 0.19 0.82 -2.32
C ASP A 16 1.65 1.24 -2.10
N VAL A 17 2.48 0.29 -1.71
CA VAL A 17 3.90 0.56 -1.44
C VAL A 17 4.80 -0.15 -2.43
N ARG A 18 4.32 -0.36 -3.66
CA ARG A 18 5.13 -0.99 -4.69
C ARG A 18 6.32 -0.12 -5.07
N GLN A 19 7.37 -0.77 -5.57
CA GLN A 19 8.48 -0.03 -6.15
C GLN A 19 8.00 0.71 -7.39
N PRO A 20 8.62 1.86 -7.72
CA PRO A 20 8.15 2.65 -8.87
C PRO A 20 8.07 1.88 -10.17
N LEU A 21 9.05 1.05 -10.46
CA LEU A 21 9.05 0.29 -11.71
C LEU A 21 7.95 -0.75 -11.76
N ASP A 22 7.60 -1.32 -10.61
CA ASP A 22 6.51 -2.30 -10.55
C ASP A 22 5.18 -1.61 -10.84
N LEU A 23 4.98 -0.43 -10.30
CA LEU A 23 3.76 0.33 -10.55
C LEU A 23 3.69 0.78 -12.00
N LEU A 24 4.82 1.19 -12.58
CA LEU A 24 4.88 1.60 -13.97
C LEU A 24 4.55 0.43 -14.90
N GLY A 25 5.01 -0.76 -14.56
CA GLY A 25 4.75 -1.95 -15.36
C GLY A 25 3.32 -2.46 -15.25
N ASN A 26 2.62 -2.12 -14.18
CA ASN A 26 1.23 -2.51 -13.99
C ASN A 26 0.53 -1.41 -13.21
N SER A 27 -0.20 -0.57 -13.91
CA SER A 27 -0.81 0.62 -13.33
C SER A 27 -2.14 0.37 -12.62
N GLU A 28 -2.53 -0.88 -12.44
CA GLU A 28 -3.71 -1.17 -11.64
C GLU A 28 -3.38 -1.03 -10.15
N ILE A 29 -4.34 -0.50 -9.42
CA ILE A 29 -4.21 -0.26 -7.98
C ILE A 29 -5.53 -0.70 -7.33
N ILE A 30 -5.46 -1.14 -6.08
CA ILE A 30 -6.68 -1.49 -5.36
C ILE A 30 -7.56 -0.25 -5.26
N VAL A 31 -8.86 -0.43 -5.52
CA VAL A 31 -9.80 0.68 -5.48
C VAL A 31 -9.71 1.39 -4.14
N GLY A 32 -9.53 2.70 -4.17
CA GLY A 32 -9.44 3.51 -2.96
C GLY A 32 -8.07 3.54 -2.30
N ALA A 33 -7.09 2.83 -2.84
CA ALA A 33 -5.75 2.84 -2.25
C ALA A 33 -5.02 4.15 -2.49
N THR A 34 -4.18 4.51 -1.55
CA THR A 34 -3.30 5.66 -1.66
C THR A 34 -1.90 5.16 -1.96
N ARG A 35 -1.24 5.78 -2.92
CA ARG A 35 0.12 5.42 -3.30
C ARG A 35 1.13 6.10 -2.38
N ILE A 36 2.01 5.33 -1.77
CA ILE A 36 3.16 5.88 -1.05
C ILE A 36 4.40 5.11 -1.51
N PRO A 37 5.38 5.78 -2.11
CA PRO A 37 6.60 5.09 -2.51
C PRO A 37 7.28 4.45 -1.30
N PRO A 38 7.82 3.24 -1.43
CA PRO A 38 8.43 2.57 -0.29
C PRO A 38 9.58 3.35 0.32
N LYS A 39 10.35 4.05 -0.50
CA LYS A 39 11.44 4.86 0.03
C LYS A 39 10.93 5.92 1.02
N GLU A 40 9.81 6.55 0.69
CA GLU A 40 9.26 7.58 1.56
C GLU A 40 8.76 7.01 2.87
N VAL A 41 8.01 5.91 2.80
CA VAL A 41 7.43 5.36 4.02
C VAL A 41 8.50 4.70 4.89
N LEU A 42 9.56 4.18 4.30
CA LEU A 42 10.65 3.62 5.07
C LEU A 42 11.43 4.72 5.81
N GLN A 43 11.54 5.90 5.21
CA GLN A 43 12.19 7.03 5.86
C GLN A 43 11.28 7.68 6.89
N ASN A 44 9.98 7.67 6.64
CA ASN A 44 9.02 8.30 7.55
C ASN A 44 7.78 7.44 7.70
N PRO A 45 7.83 6.41 8.56
CA PRO A 45 6.68 5.52 8.74
C PRO A 45 5.42 6.22 9.23
N LEU A 46 5.55 7.41 9.79
CA LEU A 46 4.39 8.15 10.29
C LEU A 46 3.50 8.69 9.17
N LEU A 47 3.90 8.49 7.91
CA LEU A 47 2.99 8.73 6.80
C LEU A 47 1.79 7.79 6.87
N ILE A 48 1.92 6.68 7.59
CA ILE A 48 0.81 5.78 7.86
C ILE A 48 0.19 6.21 9.19
N PRO A 49 -1.12 6.49 9.22
CA PRO A 49 -1.76 6.94 10.47
C PRO A 49 -1.67 5.92 11.58
N LYS A 50 -1.47 6.39 12.80
CA LYS A 50 -1.41 5.54 13.99
C LYS A 50 -2.78 5.10 14.47
N ASP A 51 -3.78 5.92 14.22
CA ASP A 51 -5.09 5.78 14.85
C ASP A 51 -6.13 5.11 13.96
N LYS A 52 -5.71 4.58 12.82
CA LYS A 52 -6.62 3.89 11.90
C LYS A 52 -6.01 2.58 11.45
N ASP A 53 -6.87 1.61 11.22
CA ASP A 53 -6.42 0.36 10.65
C ASP A 53 -5.90 0.61 9.24
N SER A 54 -4.72 0.13 8.95
CA SER A 54 -4.08 0.36 7.66
C SER A 54 -3.54 -0.95 7.12
N VAL A 55 -3.71 -1.15 5.81
CA VAL A 55 -3.22 -2.31 5.11
C VAL A 55 -2.31 -1.84 4.00
N ILE A 56 -1.12 -2.41 3.92
CA ILE A 56 -0.18 -2.09 2.86
C ILE A 56 -0.04 -3.29 1.94
N TYR A 57 0.28 -3.05 0.67
CA TYR A 57 0.48 -4.14 -0.27
C TYR A 57 1.54 -3.79 -1.31
N CYS A 58 2.11 -4.83 -1.89
CA CYS A 58 3.06 -4.68 -2.99
C CYS A 58 2.87 -5.85 -3.96
N THR A 59 3.76 -5.98 -4.93
CA THR A 59 3.73 -7.08 -5.89
C THR A 59 5.04 -7.87 -5.92
N CYS A 60 5.93 -7.59 -4.99
CA CYS A 60 7.21 -8.30 -4.94
C CYS A 60 7.01 -9.76 -4.52
N PRO A 61 7.93 -10.64 -4.93
CA PRO A 61 7.89 -12.02 -4.45
C PRO A 61 7.94 -12.05 -2.91
N ASN A 62 7.11 -12.90 -2.33
CA ASN A 62 7.05 -13.10 -0.89
C ASN A 62 6.74 -11.84 -0.10
N ASP A 63 6.10 -10.86 -0.75
CA ASP A 63 5.70 -9.61 -0.10
C ASP A 63 6.89 -8.86 0.52
N LYS A 64 8.03 -8.92 -0.14
CA LYS A 64 9.27 -8.41 0.43
C LYS A 64 9.18 -6.95 0.85
N THR A 65 8.69 -6.09 -0.03
CA THR A 65 8.59 -4.66 0.28
C THR A 65 7.58 -4.41 1.40
N SER A 66 6.43 -5.08 1.35
CA SER A 66 5.42 -4.92 2.39
C SER A 66 5.97 -5.36 3.75
N ARG A 67 6.74 -6.44 3.78
CA ARG A 67 7.35 -6.91 5.03
C ARG A 67 8.34 -5.91 5.58
N LEU A 68 9.14 -5.29 4.72
CA LEU A 68 10.07 -4.26 5.16
C LEU A 68 9.35 -3.06 5.76
N VAL A 69 8.29 -2.60 5.08
CA VAL A 69 7.53 -1.47 5.54
C VAL A 69 6.84 -1.81 6.87
N LEU A 70 6.26 -3.00 6.96
CA LEU A 70 5.61 -3.43 8.20
C LEU A 70 6.60 -3.48 9.35
N HIS A 71 7.77 -4.04 9.12
CA HIS A 71 8.80 -4.14 10.15
C HIS A 71 9.20 -2.74 10.64
N ARG A 72 9.38 -1.82 9.71
CA ARG A 72 9.71 -0.45 10.05
C ARG A 72 8.59 0.22 10.84
N ALA A 73 7.35 -0.01 10.44
CA ALA A 73 6.20 0.55 11.14
C ALA A 73 6.11 0.00 12.56
N GLN A 74 6.36 -1.28 12.73
CA GLN A 74 6.34 -1.90 14.05
C GLN A 74 7.43 -1.32 14.95
N ALA A 75 8.59 -1.03 14.39
CA ALA A 75 9.68 -0.40 15.15
C ALA A 75 9.28 0.98 15.67
N MET A 76 8.35 1.64 14.99
CA MET A 76 7.79 2.92 15.40
C MET A 76 6.51 2.75 16.20
N LYS A 77 6.18 1.53 16.59
CA LYS A 77 5.01 1.19 17.41
C LYS A 77 3.69 1.52 16.73
N LEU A 78 3.64 1.42 15.42
CA LEU A 78 2.40 1.56 14.66
C LEU A 78 1.71 0.20 14.63
N SER A 79 0.94 -0.10 15.66
CA SER A 79 0.42 -1.44 15.87
C SER A 79 -0.81 -1.78 15.02
N ARG A 80 -1.35 -0.80 14.29
CA ARG A 80 -2.56 -1.01 13.49
C ARG A 80 -2.26 -1.18 12.00
N VAL A 81 -1.02 -1.42 11.66
CA VAL A 81 -0.60 -1.64 10.27
C VAL A 81 -0.46 -3.11 10.00
N LYS A 82 -1.04 -3.57 8.91
CA LYS A 82 -0.93 -4.95 8.45
C LYS A 82 -0.59 -4.95 6.97
N PHE A 83 -0.11 -6.07 6.47
CA PHE A 83 0.10 -6.16 5.03
C PHE A 83 -0.81 -7.22 4.43
N LEU A 84 -1.15 -7.03 3.16
CA LEU A 84 -1.99 -7.97 2.42
C LEU A 84 -1.10 -9.07 1.87
N ARG A 85 -1.25 -10.27 2.42
CA ARG A 85 -0.46 -11.40 1.97
C ARG A 85 -0.79 -11.73 0.52
N GLY A 86 0.24 -11.90 -0.29
CA GLY A 86 0.06 -12.13 -1.72
C GLY A 86 -0.18 -10.85 -2.50
N GLY A 87 -0.37 -9.74 -1.84
CA GLY A 87 -0.44 -8.42 -2.44
C GLY A 87 -1.53 -8.27 -3.48
N LEU A 88 -1.24 -7.48 -4.50
CA LEU A 88 -2.20 -7.19 -5.56
C LEU A 88 -2.65 -8.45 -6.30
N ALA A 89 -1.75 -9.40 -6.50
CA ALA A 89 -2.10 -10.63 -7.21
C ALA A 89 -3.18 -11.40 -6.45
N ALA A 90 -3.04 -11.53 -5.12
CA ALA A 90 -4.04 -12.23 -4.32
C ALA A 90 -5.37 -11.48 -4.31
N TRP A 91 -5.32 -10.16 -4.28
CA TRP A 91 -6.51 -9.33 -4.33
C TRP A 91 -7.28 -9.59 -5.62
N LYS A 92 -6.59 -9.57 -6.75
CA LYS A 92 -7.22 -9.80 -8.05
C LYS A 92 -7.72 -11.24 -8.18
N ALA A 93 -6.96 -12.20 -7.68
CA ALA A 93 -7.36 -13.60 -7.74
C ALA A 93 -8.66 -13.85 -6.98
N GLY A 94 -8.91 -13.08 -5.94
CA GLY A 94 -10.14 -13.16 -5.17
C GLY A 94 -11.33 -12.48 -5.84
N GLY A 95 -11.12 -11.87 -7.01
CA GLY A 95 -12.19 -11.18 -7.72
C GLY A 95 -12.50 -9.79 -7.19
N TYR A 96 -11.61 -9.23 -6.39
CA TYR A 96 -11.84 -7.92 -5.81
C TYR A 96 -11.44 -6.80 -6.76
N PRO A 97 -12.06 -5.63 -6.64
CA PRO A 97 -11.93 -4.58 -7.65
C PRO A 97 -10.60 -3.84 -7.60
N VAL A 98 -10.14 -3.48 -8.79
CA VAL A 98 -8.98 -2.61 -8.95
C VAL A 98 -9.38 -1.47 -9.87
N GLU A 99 -8.58 -0.41 -9.87
CA GLU A 99 -8.77 0.70 -10.77
C GLU A 99 -7.45 1.10 -11.36
N ARG A 100 -7.50 1.87 -12.43
CA ARG A 100 -6.29 2.35 -13.06
C ARG A 100 -5.73 3.49 -12.24
N TYR A 101 -4.41 3.47 -12.04
CA TYR A 101 -3.74 4.57 -11.38
C TYR A 101 -3.53 5.68 -12.40
N GLU A 102 -4.31 6.74 -12.27
CA GLU A 102 -4.39 7.78 -13.29
C GLU A 102 -3.43 8.94 -13.09
N LYS A 103 -2.76 8.98 -11.96
CA LYS A 103 -1.89 10.11 -11.70
C LYS A 103 -0.70 10.10 -12.63
N THR A 104 -0.25 11.29 -12.97
CA THR A 104 0.92 11.44 -13.80
C THR A 104 2.12 10.83 -13.11
N PHE A 105 2.84 10.02 -13.85
CA PHE A 105 4.05 9.43 -13.33
C PHE A 105 5.19 10.40 -13.42
N HIS A 106 5.83 10.58 -12.32
CA HIS A 106 7.11 11.29 -12.28
C HIS A 106 8.18 10.33 -11.80
N LEU A 107 7.89 9.04 -11.81
CA LEU A 107 8.76 7.99 -11.32
C LEU A 107 9.27 8.30 -9.93
N ASP A 108 8.47 9.04 -9.21
CA ASP A 108 8.79 9.43 -7.85
C ASP A 108 10.07 10.21 -7.74
N THR A 109 10.40 10.91 -8.79
CA THR A 109 11.61 11.72 -8.77
C THR A 109 11.51 12.89 -7.83
N ARG A 110 10.29 13.24 -7.48
CA ARG A 110 10.06 14.34 -6.56
C ARG A 110 10.08 13.93 -5.11
N THR A 111 10.22 12.68 -4.88
CA THR A 111 10.10 12.17 -3.52
C THR A 111 11.42 11.87 -2.92
#